data_851ee78476123c688aacde5854143518
#
_entry.id   851ee78476123c688aacde5854143518
#
_cell.length_a   1.000
_cell.length_b   1.000
_cell.length_c   1.000
_cell.angle_alpha   90.00
_cell.angle_beta   90.00
_cell.angle_gamma   90.00
#
_symmetry.space_group_name_H-M   'P 1'
#
loop_
_entity.id
_entity.type
_entity.pdbx_description
1 polymer ?
#
loop_
_entity_poly.entity_id
_entity_poly.type
_entity_poly.pdbx_seq_one_letter_code
_entity_poly.pdbx_strand_id
1 'polypeptide(L)'
;SGAGKSTIAKVLYARFLELGDRPVTLLDGDIVRHSLSSELSFSKEHRDVNVRRIGFVASEITKNRGVAICAPIAPYENTRAEIRKTIEAYGGFFEVHVSTPIEVCEKRDRKGMYAKARAGLIKGYTGVDDPYEEPQSPELRIDTSAITPDEATQQIMLLLQQKGFI
;
A
#
# COMPACT_ATOMS: atom_id res chain seq x y z
N SER A 1 1.68 6.89 6.99
CA SER A 1 0.83 6.27 8.02
C SER A 1 -0.45 7.10 8.19
N GLY A 2 -1.58 6.47 8.62
CA GLY A 2 -2.84 7.22 8.84
C GLY A 2 -3.64 7.60 7.60
N ALA A 3 -3.12 7.41 6.39
CA ALA A 3 -3.80 7.78 5.15
C ALA A 3 -5.02 6.90 4.79
N GLY A 4 -5.21 5.75 5.43
CA GLY A 4 -6.36 4.87 5.16
C GLY A 4 -6.04 3.58 4.37
N LYS A 5 -4.79 3.34 3.99
CA LYS A 5 -4.38 2.18 3.16
C LYS A 5 -4.92 0.85 3.63
N SER A 6 -4.65 0.46 4.88
CA SER A 6 -5.10 -0.82 5.44
C SER A 6 -6.62 -0.95 5.51
N THR A 7 -7.32 0.15 5.74
CA THR A 7 -8.78 0.16 5.80
C THR A 7 -9.37 -0.07 4.41
N ILE A 8 -8.91 0.68 3.41
CA ILE A 8 -9.31 0.49 2.01
C ILE A 8 -8.97 -0.92 1.53
N ALA A 9 -7.75 -1.39 1.82
CA ALA A 9 -7.30 -2.72 1.41
C ALA A 9 -8.16 -3.85 1.98
N LYS A 10 -8.66 -3.73 3.21
CA LYS A 10 -9.58 -4.71 3.81
C LYS A 10 -10.96 -4.71 3.15
N VAL A 11 -11.51 -3.53 2.84
CA VAL A 11 -12.78 -3.44 2.12
C VAL A 11 -12.63 -3.99 0.69
N LEU A 12 -11.55 -3.62 0.01
CA LEU A 12 -11.24 -4.15 -1.33
C LEU A 12 -11.08 -5.67 -1.32
N TYR A 13 -10.40 -6.22 -0.31
CA TYR A 13 -10.26 -7.66 -0.12
C TYR A 13 -11.62 -8.36 0.00
N ALA A 14 -12.54 -7.80 0.82
CA ALA A 14 -13.89 -8.34 0.97
C ALA A 14 -14.65 -8.31 -0.37
N ARG A 15 -14.55 -7.21 -1.15
CA ARG A 15 -15.17 -7.13 -2.48
C ARG A 15 -14.66 -8.18 -3.45
N PHE A 16 -13.35 -8.46 -3.46
CA PHE A 16 -12.79 -9.53 -4.29
C PHE A 16 -13.23 -10.92 -3.85
N LEU A 17 -13.40 -11.16 -2.55
CA LEU A 17 -13.97 -12.42 -2.04
C LEU A 17 -15.43 -12.59 -2.48
N GLU A 18 -16.21 -11.51 -2.49
CA GLU A 18 -17.60 -11.53 -2.98
C GLU A 18 -17.70 -11.84 -4.48
N LEU A 19 -16.75 -11.35 -5.30
CA LEU A 19 -16.69 -11.68 -6.73
C LEU A 19 -16.40 -13.17 -6.97
N GLY A 20 -15.55 -13.79 -6.17
CA GLY A 20 -15.26 -15.22 -6.21
C GLY A 20 -14.48 -15.73 -7.44
N ASP A 21 -14.07 -14.85 -8.36
CA ASP A 21 -13.49 -15.24 -9.65
C ASP A 21 -12.04 -15.71 -9.54
N ARG A 22 -11.29 -15.18 -8.58
CA ARG A 22 -9.85 -15.46 -8.39
C ARG A 22 -9.47 -15.55 -6.92
N PRO A 23 -8.43 -16.34 -6.57
CA PRO A 23 -7.82 -16.26 -5.26
C PRO A 23 -7.31 -14.86 -4.97
N VAL A 24 -7.60 -14.34 -3.79
CA VAL A 24 -7.15 -13.01 -3.35
C VAL A 24 -6.33 -13.11 -2.08
N THR A 25 -5.24 -12.36 -2.02
CA THR A 25 -4.35 -12.28 -0.85
C THR A 25 -4.16 -10.84 -0.45
N LEU A 26 -4.36 -10.54 0.83
CA LEU A 26 -4.08 -9.25 1.41
C LEU A 26 -2.69 -9.25 2.06
N LEU A 27 -1.80 -8.42 1.55
CA LEU A 27 -0.46 -8.18 2.07
C LEU A 27 -0.42 -6.81 2.78
N ASP A 28 -1.00 -6.76 3.98
CA ASP A 28 -0.96 -5.57 4.83
C ASP A 28 0.44 -5.37 5.41
N GLY A 29 0.94 -4.14 5.39
CA GLY A 29 2.31 -3.82 5.77
C GLY A 29 2.70 -4.25 7.19
N ASP A 30 1.78 -4.15 8.15
CA ASP A 30 2.04 -4.55 9.55
C ASP A 30 2.13 -6.09 9.67
N ILE A 31 1.22 -6.81 9.02
CA ILE A 31 1.19 -8.29 9.03
C ILE A 31 2.43 -8.85 8.34
N VAL A 32 2.75 -8.32 7.16
CA VAL A 32 3.94 -8.75 6.41
C VAL A 32 5.21 -8.47 7.20
N ARG A 33 5.31 -7.29 7.84
CA ARG A 33 6.48 -6.97 8.64
C ARG A 33 6.68 -7.94 9.80
N HIS A 34 5.60 -8.33 10.46
CA HIS A 34 5.66 -9.32 11.55
C HIS A 34 6.05 -10.71 11.04
N SER A 35 5.45 -11.17 9.95
CA SER A 35 5.58 -12.56 9.50
C SER A 35 6.76 -12.80 8.57
N LEU A 36 7.14 -11.82 7.74
CA LEU A 36 8.12 -11.97 6.67
C LEU A 36 9.38 -11.11 6.85
N SER A 37 9.32 -10.07 7.66
CA SER A 37 10.37 -9.04 7.77
C SER A 37 10.58 -8.58 9.20
N SER A 38 10.38 -9.47 10.19
CA SER A 38 10.47 -9.13 11.62
C SER A 38 11.87 -8.72 12.06
N GLU A 39 12.92 -9.19 11.36
CA GLU A 39 14.32 -8.86 11.61
C GLU A 39 14.71 -7.48 11.07
N LEU A 40 13.92 -6.87 10.19
CA LEU A 40 14.25 -5.61 9.55
C LEU A 40 13.93 -4.40 10.45
N SER A 41 14.86 -3.44 10.49
CA SER A 41 14.65 -2.12 11.10
C SER A 41 13.83 -1.19 10.20
N PHE A 42 13.76 0.09 10.55
CA PHE A 42 13.09 1.12 9.74
C PHE A 42 14.07 2.00 8.94
N SER A 43 15.33 1.55 8.76
CA SER A 43 16.25 2.22 7.85
C SER A 43 15.73 2.21 6.41
N LYS A 44 16.25 3.11 5.57
CA LYS A 44 15.86 3.18 4.15
C LYS A 44 16.07 1.83 3.47
N GLU A 45 17.24 1.22 3.65
CA GLU A 45 17.61 -0.06 3.07
C GLU A 45 16.66 -1.17 3.50
N HIS A 46 16.32 -1.23 4.78
CA HIS A 46 15.39 -2.23 5.32
C HIS A 46 13.94 -2.02 4.86
N ARG A 47 13.53 -0.77 4.64
CA ARG A 47 12.22 -0.48 4.02
C ARG A 47 12.17 -0.98 2.58
N ASP A 48 13.23 -0.73 1.80
CA ASP A 48 13.35 -1.22 0.43
C ASP A 48 13.33 -2.75 0.38
N VAL A 49 14.09 -3.42 1.25
CA VAL A 49 14.06 -4.89 1.36
C VAL A 49 12.65 -5.40 1.68
N ASN A 50 11.98 -4.78 2.65
CA ASN A 50 10.61 -5.18 3.01
C ASN A 50 9.64 -5.03 1.84
N VAL A 51 9.69 -3.91 1.11
CA VAL A 51 8.81 -3.66 -0.04
C VAL A 51 9.12 -4.61 -1.20
N ARG A 52 10.41 -4.93 -1.46
CA ARG A 52 10.80 -5.94 -2.45
C ARG A 52 10.32 -7.34 -2.09
N ARG A 53 10.37 -7.74 -0.82
CA ARG A 53 9.80 -9.03 -0.36
C ARG A 53 8.30 -9.10 -0.62
N ILE A 54 7.57 -8.04 -0.31
CA ILE A 54 6.13 -7.94 -0.63
C ILE A 54 5.92 -8.07 -2.14
N GLY A 55 6.71 -7.35 -2.95
CA GLY A 55 6.64 -7.40 -4.40
C GLY A 55 6.92 -8.79 -4.96
N PHE A 56 7.89 -9.51 -4.40
CA PHE A 56 8.17 -10.90 -4.77
C PHE A 56 6.97 -11.81 -4.49
N VAL A 57 6.41 -11.75 -3.28
CA VAL A 57 5.21 -12.56 -2.93
C VAL A 57 4.04 -12.19 -3.85
N ALA A 58 3.81 -10.91 -4.11
CA ALA A 58 2.77 -10.46 -5.03
C ALA A 58 2.98 -10.98 -6.46
N SER A 59 4.24 -11.03 -6.94
CA SER A 59 4.54 -11.58 -8.26
C SER A 59 4.23 -13.07 -8.36
N GLU A 60 4.52 -13.86 -7.32
CA GLU A 60 4.19 -15.29 -7.28
C GLU A 60 2.67 -15.53 -7.26
N ILE A 61 1.92 -14.68 -6.55
CA ILE A 61 0.45 -14.70 -6.56
C ILE A 61 -0.08 -14.39 -7.95
N THR A 62 0.46 -13.36 -8.62
CA THR A 62 0.06 -12.95 -9.97
C THR A 62 0.35 -14.02 -11.01
N LYS A 63 1.52 -14.69 -10.96
CA LYS A 63 1.85 -15.84 -11.81
C LYS A 63 0.82 -16.95 -11.73
N ASN A 64 0.24 -17.15 -10.56
CA ASN A 64 -0.79 -18.15 -10.30
C ASN A 64 -2.22 -17.61 -10.49
N ARG A 65 -2.39 -16.53 -11.24
CA ARG A 65 -3.68 -15.89 -11.57
C ARG A 65 -4.44 -15.34 -10.36
N GLY A 66 -3.80 -15.22 -9.21
CA GLY A 66 -4.37 -14.60 -8.02
C GLY A 66 -4.31 -13.08 -8.06
N VAL A 67 -5.01 -12.47 -7.13
CA VAL A 67 -4.99 -11.03 -6.86
C VAL A 67 -4.21 -10.76 -5.58
N ALA A 68 -3.16 -9.95 -5.64
CA ALA A 68 -2.43 -9.48 -4.49
C ALA A 68 -2.80 -8.04 -4.18
N ILE A 69 -3.39 -7.80 -3.01
CA ILE A 69 -3.67 -6.45 -2.50
C ILE A 69 -2.57 -6.09 -1.51
N CYS A 70 -1.68 -5.16 -1.90
CA CYS A 70 -0.53 -4.76 -1.10
C CYS A 70 -0.76 -3.39 -0.46
N ALA A 71 -0.60 -3.27 0.85
CA ALA A 71 -0.82 -2.01 1.57
C ALA A 71 0.38 -1.52 2.41
N PRO A 72 1.64 -1.65 1.95
CA PRO A 72 2.78 -1.01 2.60
C PRO A 72 2.79 0.50 2.36
N ILE A 73 3.63 1.23 3.08
CA ILE A 73 3.89 2.66 2.78
C ILE A 73 4.61 2.82 1.45
N ALA A 74 5.60 1.97 1.15
CA ALA A 74 6.39 1.98 -0.09
C ALA A 74 6.88 3.40 -0.48
N PRO A 75 7.75 4.04 0.33
CA PRO A 75 7.99 5.48 0.21
C PRO A 75 8.86 5.89 -0.98
N TYR A 76 9.56 4.96 -1.65
CA TYR A 76 10.59 5.28 -2.64
C TYR A 76 10.17 4.86 -4.05
N GLU A 77 10.24 5.79 -5.01
CA GLU A 77 9.80 5.62 -6.40
C GLU A 77 10.53 4.47 -7.11
N ASN A 78 11.86 4.42 -6.96
CA ASN A 78 12.66 3.38 -7.62
C ASN A 78 12.21 1.96 -7.23
N THR A 79 11.91 1.73 -5.96
CA THR A 79 11.48 0.42 -5.47
C THR A 79 10.09 0.07 -6.01
N ARG A 80 9.16 1.05 -6.07
CA ARG A 80 7.83 0.85 -6.67
C ARG A 80 7.93 0.51 -8.15
N ALA A 81 8.76 1.26 -8.90
CA ALA A 81 8.98 1.03 -10.33
C ALA A 81 9.62 -0.34 -10.63
N GLU A 82 10.58 -0.78 -9.80
CA GLU A 82 11.20 -2.10 -9.89
C GLU A 82 10.16 -3.21 -9.73
N ILE A 83 9.29 -3.10 -8.72
CA ILE A 83 8.24 -4.07 -8.45
C ILE A 83 7.18 -4.07 -9.56
N ARG A 84 6.76 -2.90 -10.04
CA ARG A 84 5.87 -2.77 -11.19
C ARG A 84 6.39 -3.56 -12.37
N LYS A 85 7.64 -3.32 -12.77
CA LYS A 85 8.28 -4.01 -13.91
C LYS A 85 8.29 -5.53 -13.72
N THR A 86 8.53 -6.00 -12.49
CA THR A 86 8.54 -7.44 -12.19
C THR A 86 7.15 -8.05 -12.34
N ILE A 87 6.12 -7.40 -11.83
CA ILE A 87 4.74 -7.93 -11.83
C ILE A 87 4.11 -7.82 -13.21
N GLU A 88 4.35 -6.74 -13.95
CA GLU A 88 3.81 -6.54 -15.32
C GLU A 88 4.25 -7.60 -16.32
N ALA A 89 5.33 -8.34 -16.03
CA ALA A 89 5.73 -9.51 -16.81
C ALA A 89 4.72 -10.69 -16.71
N TYR A 90 3.83 -10.68 -15.71
CA TYR A 90 2.90 -11.78 -15.41
C TYR A 90 1.44 -11.37 -15.39
N GLY A 91 1.14 -10.09 -15.24
CA GLY A 91 -0.25 -9.60 -15.15
C GLY A 91 -0.33 -8.09 -14.95
N GLY A 92 -1.51 -7.60 -14.59
CA GLY A 92 -1.71 -6.17 -14.34
C GLY A 92 -1.08 -5.71 -13.03
N PHE A 93 -0.59 -4.48 -13.03
CA PHE A 93 -0.14 -3.77 -11.84
C PHE A 93 -0.88 -2.43 -11.75
N PHE A 94 -1.44 -2.13 -10.58
CA PHE A 94 -2.16 -0.87 -10.34
C PHE A 94 -1.59 -0.20 -9.10
N GLU A 95 -1.00 0.97 -9.28
CA GLU A 95 -0.52 1.81 -8.20
C GLU A 95 -1.63 2.78 -7.77
N VAL A 96 -2.12 2.59 -6.56
CA VAL A 96 -3.11 3.48 -5.96
C VAL A 96 -2.43 4.36 -4.91
N HIS A 97 -2.27 5.63 -5.22
CA HIS A 97 -1.73 6.61 -4.29
C HIS A 97 -2.84 7.09 -3.34
N VAL A 98 -2.81 6.64 -2.10
CA VAL A 98 -3.68 7.16 -1.04
C VAL A 98 -3.08 8.46 -0.53
N SER A 99 -3.47 9.56 -1.16
CA SER A 99 -2.81 10.89 -1.11
C SER A 99 -3.36 11.82 -0.02
N THR A 100 -3.95 11.25 1.03
CA THR A 100 -4.47 12.03 2.16
C THR A 100 -3.38 12.94 2.74
N PRO A 101 -3.64 14.24 2.92
CA PRO A 101 -2.67 15.21 3.44
C PRO A 101 -2.11 14.78 4.80
N ILE A 102 -0.82 15.08 5.01
CA ILE A 102 -0.11 14.66 6.23
C ILE A 102 -0.76 15.24 7.50
N GLU A 103 -1.27 16.46 7.43
CA GLU A 103 -1.95 17.11 8.55
C GLU A 103 -3.21 16.34 8.99
N VAL A 104 -3.92 15.74 8.03
CA VAL A 104 -5.07 14.86 8.29
C VAL A 104 -4.61 13.54 8.89
N CYS A 105 -3.51 12.97 8.36
CA CYS A 105 -2.92 11.74 8.88
C CYS A 105 -2.44 11.92 10.33
N GLU A 106 -1.78 13.05 10.63
CA GLU A 106 -1.31 13.39 11.98
C GLU A 106 -2.47 13.58 12.95
N LYS A 107 -3.56 14.23 12.55
CA LYS A 107 -4.76 14.34 13.37
C LYS A 107 -5.40 12.99 13.70
N ARG A 108 -5.34 12.05 12.75
CA ARG A 108 -5.85 10.69 12.97
C ARG A 108 -4.98 9.90 13.94
N ASP A 109 -3.68 9.97 13.79
CA ASP A 109 -2.58 9.31 14.54
C ASP A 109 -2.98 8.10 15.40
N ARG A 110 -3.71 7.16 14.82
CA ARG A 110 -4.33 6.03 15.53
C ARG A 110 -3.36 5.18 16.34
N LYS A 111 -2.07 5.20 15.97
CA LYS A 111 -1.00 4.44 16.63
C LYS A 111 -0.14 5.32 17.54
N GLY A 112 -0.41 6.62 17.64
CA GLY A 112 0.41 7.59 18.38
C GLY A 112 1.84 7.75 17.83
N MET A 113 2.08 7.32 16.60
CA MET A 113 3.42 7.29 16.01
C MET A 113 3.87 8.67 15.54
N TYR A 114 2.96 9.51 15.02
CA TYR A 114 3.27 10.89 14.66
C TYR A 114 3.65 11.70 15.90
N ALA A 115 2.89 11.59 16.98
CA ALA A 115 3.20 12.26 18.24
C ALA A 115 4.61 11.87 18.75
N LYS A 116 4.97 10.59 18.70
CA LYS A 116 6.30 10.10 19.08
C LYS A 116 7.40 10.62 18.15
N ALA A 117 7.15 10.64 16.84
CA ALA A 117 8.11 11.15 15.85
C ALA A 117 8.34 12.67 16.03
N ARG A 118 7.29 13.45 16.20
CA ARG A 118 7.40 14.88 16.47
C ARG A 118 8.10 15.21 17.79
N ALA A 119 7.94 14.36 18.81
CA ALA A 119 8.68 14.45 20.08
C ALA A 119 10.14 13.96 19.98
N GLY A 120 10.61 13.51 18.81
CA GLY A 120 11.97 13.01 18.61
C GLY A 120 12.24 11.62 19.20
N LEU A 121 11.19 10.93 19.68
CA LEU A 121 11.29 9.58 20.27
C LEU A 121 11.44 8.49 19.20
N ILE A 122 11.03 8.77 17.97
CA ILE A 122 11.19 7.91 16.80
C ILE A 122 11.89 8.73 15.73
N LYS A 123 12.95 8.17 15.14
CA LYS A 123 13.68 8.76 14.02
C LYS A 123 13.41 8.01 12.73
N GLY A 124 13.60 8.68 11.60
CA GLY A 124 13.38 8.12 10.28
C GLY A 124 11.91 7.80 10.02
N TYR A 125 10.98 8.59 10.53
CA TYR A 125 9.56 8.38 10.32
C TYR A 125 9.09 9.01 9.02
N THR A 126 8.55 8.21 8.11
CA THR A 126 8.12 8.66 6.78
C THR A 126 7.09 9.80 6.87
N GLY A 127 7.41 10.90 6.23
CA GLY A 127 6.58 12.11 6.21
C GLY A 127 6.86 13.09 7.37
N VAL A 128 7.78 12.76 8.29
CA VAL A 128 8.21 13.67 9.36
C VAL A 128 9.69 14.05 9.18
N ASP A 129 10.58 13.09 9.33
CA ASP A 129 12.04 13.26 9.20
C ASP A 129 12.66 12.33 8.14
N ASP A 130 11.84 11.51 7.46
CA ASP A 130 12.21 10.73 6.28
C ASP A 130 11.24 11.04 5.14
N PRO A 131 11.72 11.21 3.89
CA PRO A 131 10.87 11.63 2.77
C PRO A 131 9.92 10.52 2.34
N TYR A 132 8.76 10.94 1.81
CA TYR A 132 7.89 10.14 0.98
C TYR A 132 7.94 10.67 -0.45
N GLU A 133 8.41 9.85 -1.37
CA GLU A 133 8.46 10.19 -2.79
C GLU A 133 7.10 9.89 -3.42
N GLU A 134 6.34 10.94 -3.76
CA GLU A 134 5.02 10.78 -4.36
C GLU A 134 5.10 10.06 -5.72
N PRO A 135 4.19 9.11 -5.97
CA PRO A 135 4.09 8.48 -7.28
C PRO A 135 3.87 9.50 -8.39
N GLN A 136 4.69 9.41 -9.45
CA GLN A 136 4.62 10.33 -10.59
C GLN A 136 3.39 10.07 -11.47
N SER A 137 3.07 8.80 -11.70
CA SER A 137 1.99 8.37 -12.60
C SER A 137 1.22 7.17 -12.03
N PRO A 138 0.59 7.29 -10.84
CA PRO A 138 -0.25 6.23 -10.31
C PRO A 138 -1.52 6.10 -11.16
N GLU A 139 -2.07 4.90 -11.27
CA GLU A 139 -3.33 4.66 -11.95
C GLU A 139 -4.51 5.35 -11.26
N LEU A 140 -4.40 5.59 -9.96
CA LEU A 140 -5.43 6.30 -9.20
C LEU A 140 -4.82 7.08 -8.02
N ARG A 141 -5.34 8.28 -7.77
CA ARG A 141 -5.07 9.07 -6.55
C ARG A 141 -6.35 9.19 -5.74
N ILE A 142 -6.26 8.91 -4.44
CA ILE A 142 -7.40 8.95 -3.53
C ILE A 142 -7.05 9.76 -2.29
N ASP A 143 -7.72 10.89 -2.08
CA ASP A 143 -7.71 11.61 -0.82
C ASP A 143 -8.87 11.11 0.05
N THR A 144 -8.56 10.57 1.22
CA THR A 144 -9.56 10.01 2.15
C THR A 144 -10.05 11.02 3.18
N SER A 145 -9.76 12.30 3.01
CA SER A 145 -10.13 13.34 3.99
C SER A 145 -11.64 13.46 4.17
N ALA A 146 -12.40 13.30 3.09
CA ALA A 146 -13.84 13.53 3.03
C ALA A 146 -14.65 12.38 2.44
N ILE A 147 -14.04 11.22 2.21
CA ILE A 147 -14.72 10.04 1.66
C ILE A 147 -14.59 8.84 2.60
N THR A 148 -15.55 7.94 2.50
CA THR A 148 -15.58 6.68 3.23
C THR A 148 -14.64 5.64 2.61
N PRO A 149 -14.25 4.61 3.36
CA PRO A 149 -13.49 3.49 2.79
C PRO A 149 -14.23 2.76 1.65
N ASP A 150 -15.55 2.68 1.71
CA ASP A 150 -16.37 2.07 0.66
C ASP A 150 -16.34 2.90 -0.62
N GLU A 151 -16.47 4.23 -0.53
CA GLU A 151 -16.34 5.14 -1.68
C GLU A 151 -14.96 5.08 -2.32
N ALA A 152 -13.90 5.05 -1.49
CA ALA A 152 -12.53 4.87 -1.98
C ALA A 152 -12.36 3.52 -2.71
N THR A 153 -12.90 2.44 -2.14
CA THR A 153 -12.87 1.11 -2.74
C THR A 153 -13.65 1.07 -4.04
N GLN A 154 -14.82 1.74 -4.11
CA GLN A 154 -15.61 1.81 -5.33
C GLN A 154 -14.84 2.46 -6.48
N GLN A 155 -14.04 3.50 -6.23
CA GLN A 155 -13.18 4.11 -7.25
C GLN A 155 -12.16 3.11 -7.80
N ILE A 156 -11.57 2.28 -6.94
CA ILE A 156 -10.61 1.23 -7.35
C ILE A 156 -11.32 0.17 -8.19
N MET A 157 -12.49 -0.30 -7.76
CA MET A 157 -13.26 -1.31 -8.50
C MET A 157 -13.66 -0.80 -9.89
N LEU A 158 -14.12 0.45 -9.99
CA LEU A 158 -14.43 1.09 -11.28
C LEU A 158 -13.20 1.17 -12.20
N LEU A 159 -12.04 1.52 -11.67
CA LEU A 159 -10.79 1.53 -12.45
C LEU A 159 -10.49 0.13 -13.00
N LEU A 160 -10.56 -0.90 -12.15
CA LEU A 160 -10.28 -2.29 -12.56
C LEU A 160 -11.27 -2.78 -13.61
N GLN A 161 -12.55 -2.44 -13.48
CA GLN A 161 -13.60 -2.75 -14.46
C GLN A 161 -13.33 -2.05 -15.80
N GLN A 162 -13.01 -0.75 -15.79
CA GLN A 162 -12.68 0.00 -17.01
C GLN A 162 -11.45 -0.55 -17.72
N LYS A 163 -10.52 -1.16 -16.99
CA LYS A 163 -9.31 -1.79 -17.53
C LYS A 163 -9.51 -3.26 -17.90
N GLY A 164 -10.70 -3.82 -17.68
CA GLY A 164 -11.04 -5.21 -18.04
C GLY A 164 -10.43 -6.27 -17.12
N PHE A 165 -10.16 -5.92 -15.87
CA PHE A 165 -9.59 -6.87 -14.90
C PHE A 165 -10.64 -7.55 -14.01
N ILE A 166 -11.82 -6.98 -13.95
CA ILE A 166 -13.03 -7.53 -13.30
C ILE A 166 -14.26 -7.21 -14.13
#